data_7db39806197230d2aebd160c6763ac32
#
_entry.id   7db39806197230d2aebd160c6763ac32
#
_cell.length_a   1.000
_cell.length_b   1.000
_cell.length_c   1.000
_cell.angle_alpha   90.00
_cell.angle_beta   90.00
_cell.angle_gamma   90.00
#
_symmetry.space_group_name_H-M   'P 1'
#
loop_
_entity.id
_entity.type
_entity.pdbx_description
1 polymer ?
#
loop_
_entity_poly.entity_id
_entity_poly.type
_entity_poly.pdbx_seq_one_letter_code
_entity_poly.pdbx_strand_id
1 'polypeptide(L)'
;MGMNGDFGGTQMKKLFLGSMALAAVIAGPAMAADMPVKVKAPPPVVVYDWSGAYVGFNIGGVWAEVDRFYPQAIGGALTATTRSDDVIYGFHAGAQGQWGNWVLGIEAAYSACFRECQGSTALPTPPFALDTSAYNKITNLFTVGPRLGYAWDRWMIFATGGYATGSIKGQYTFTSTGIQRFPTFHGQSWHDGWFAGGGFEYMAHKGALVDVILGVEYQHFDLREKNTFCFNPGCGVANAEDYRSSAVGDIIRARLTIKTQAWGWAGPWK
;
A
#
# COMPACT_ATOMS: atom_id res chain seq x y z
N MET A 1 97.26 61.57 30.99
CA MET A 1 96.29 61.90 32.03
C MET A 1 94.93 61.55 31.48
N GLY A 2 94.43 60.46 31.86
CA GLY A 2 93.16 59.95 31.37
C GLY A 2 92.55 59.05 32.47
N MET A 3 91.40 59.45 32.99
CA MET A 3 90.68 58.68 33.96
C MET A 3 89.38 58.14 33.22
N ASN A 4 89.39 56.86 33.00
CA ASN A 4 88.22 56.18 32.53
C ASN A 4 87.45 55.72 33.72
N GLY A 5 86.23 56.30 33.89
CA GLY A 5 85.24 55.77 34.91
C GLY A 5 84.30 54.82 34.28
N ASP A 6 84.48 53.61 34.63
CA ASP A 6 83.53 52.51 34.29
C ASP A 6 82.45 52.41 35.38
N PHE A 7 81.37 53.10 35.27
CA PHE A 7 80.24 53.07 36.19
C PHE A 7 78.91 52.95 35.40
N GLY A 8 78.58 51.79 34.90
CA GLY A 8 77.26 51.69 34.23
C GLY A 8 76.76 50.25 34.00
N GLY A 9 77.63 49.27 33.99
CA GLY A 9 77.25 47.91 33.52
C GLY A 9 76.55 47.00 34.52
N THR A 10 76.76 47.21 35.82
CA THR A 10 76.32 46.26 36.86
C THR A 10 74.92 46.58 37.42
N GLN A 11 74.52 47.82 37.41
CA GLN A 11 73.19 48.25 37.91
C GLN A 11 72.04 47.94 36.93
N MET A 12 72.31 48.04 35.64
CA MET A 12 71.26 47.71 34.63
C MET A 12 70.94 46.22 34.55
N LYS A 13 71.96 45.35 34.74
CA LYS A 13 71.73 43.89 34.79
C LYS A 13 70.96 43.44 36.00
N LYS A 14 71.03 44.11 37.14
CA LYS A 14 70.23 43.83 38.33
C LYS A 14 68.76 44.31 38.21
N LEU A 15 68.52 45.40 37.49
CA LEU A 15 67.22 45.93 37.20
C LEU A 15 66.47 45.00 36.21
N PHE A 16 67.19 44.50 35.20
CA PHE A 16 66.56 43.57 34.23
C PHE A 16 66.17 42.21 34.83
N LEU A 17 66.98 41.70 35.74
CA LEU A 17 66.70 40.45 36.46
C LEU A 17 65.56 40.60 37.48
N GLY A 18 65.42 41.77 38.10
CA GLY A 18 64.34 42.05 39.02
C GLY A 18 62.97 42.20 38.28
N SER A 19 62.98 42.81 37.12
CA SER A 19 61.76 42.97 36.31
C SER A 19 61.29 41.66 35.67
N MET A 20 62.17 40.75 35.28
CA MET A 20 61.80 39.41 34.81
C MET A 20 61.22 38.52 35.92
N ALA A 21 61.73 38.64 37.14
CA ALA A 21 61.20 37.89 38.27
C ALA A 21 59.80 38.35 38.71
N LEU A 22 59.48 39.62 38.59
CA LEU A 22 58.16 40.18 38.90
C LEU A 22 57.13 39.86 37.83
N ALA A 23 57.54 39.72 36.57
CA ALA A 23 56.65 39.30 35.47
C ALA A 23 56.26 37.81 35.56
N ALA A 24 57.13 36.95 36.16
CA ALA A 24 56.82 35.54 36.34
C ALA A 24 55.84 35.25 37.49
N VAL A 25 55.67 36.13 38.45
CA VAL A 25 54.76 35.96 39.59
C VAL A 25 53.30 36.41 39.23
N ILE A 26 53.13 37.23 38.18
CA ILE A 26 51.83 37.70 37.71
C ILE A 26 51.24 36.77 36.67
N ALA A 27 52.02 35.85 36.10
CA ALA A 27 51.50 34.73 35.30
C ALA A 27 50.94 33.62 36.20
N GLY A 28 49.94 33.97 37.00
CA GLY A 28 49.09 32.96 37.61
C GLY A 28 48.46 32.08 36.49
N PRO A 29 48.27 30.77 36.71
CA PRO A 29 47.55 29.99 35.75
C PRO A 29 46.23 30.68 35.50
N ALA A 30 46.05 31.20 34.28
CA ALA A 30 44.73 31.53 33.78
C ALA A 30 43.97 30.20 33.78
N MET A 31 43.33 29.89 34.89
CA MET A 31 42.26 28.94 34.94
C MET A 31 41.23 29.57 34.01
N ALA A 32 41.37 29.28 32.71
CA ALA A 32 40.28 29.41 31.78
C ALA A 32 39.18 28.60 32.42
N ALA A 33 38.21 29.32 33.04
CA ALA A 33 36.95 28.72 33.48
C ALA A 33 36.40 28.12 32.20
N ASP A 34 36.64 26.83 32.05
CA ASP A 34 36.04 26.00 31.01
C ASP A 34 34.53 26.06 31.34
N MET A 35 33.89 27.14 30.89
CA MET A 35 32.44 27.22 30.95
C MET A 35 31.99 26.00 30.16
N PRO A 36 31.26 25.05 30.77
CA PRO A 36 30.76 23.91 30.05
C PRO A 36 29.98 24.46 28.86
N VAL A 37 30.53 24.31 27.67
CA VAL A 37 29.84 24.61 26.42
C VAL A 37 28.57 23.83 26.52
N LYS A 38 27.43 24.55 26.64
CA LYS A 38 26.11 23.96 26.70
C LYS A 38 25.90 23.28 25.35
N VAL A 39 26.39 22.04 25.23
CA VAL A 39 26.23 21.23 24.04
C VAL A 39 24.71 21.11 23.85
N LYS A 40 24.19 21.73 22.81
CA LYS A 40 22.78 21.61 22.45
C LYS A 40 22.53 20.11 22.33
N ALA A 41 21.66 19.57 23.20
CA ALA A 41 21.33 18.16 23.15
C ALA A 41 21.03 17.77 21.69
N PRO A 42 21.58 16.69 21.18
CA PRO A 42 21.26 16.25 19.81
C PRO A 42 19.74 16.17 19.68
N PRO A 43 19.19 16.61 18.55
CA PRO A 43 17.74 16.54 18.33
C PRO A 43 17.29 15.10 18.60
N PRO A 44 16.13 14.90 19.24
CA PRO A 44 15.63 13.56 19.53
C PRO A 44 15.53 12.77 18.22
N VAL A 45 16.14 11.58 18.22
CA VAL A 45 16.04 10.66 17.08
C VAL A 45 14.60 10.24 16.94
N VAL A 46 13.96 10.61 15.83
CA VAL A 46 12.59 10.20 15.54
C VAL A 46 12.62 8.72 15.16
N VAL A 47 12.16 7.86 16.04
CA VAL A 47 12.00 6.43 15.75
C VAL A 47 10.64 6.23 15.06
N TYR A 48 10.66 5.66 13.87
CA TYR A 48 9.46 5.32 13.12
C TYR A 48 9.02 3.89 13.50
N ASP A 49 7.91 3.81 14.21
CA ASP A 49 7.28 2.54 14.62
C ASP A 49 6.06 2.30 13.73
N TRP A 50 6.09 1.18 13.00
CA TRP A 50 5.03 0.77 12.10
C TRP A 50 3.97 -0.09 12.81
N SER A 51 4.16 -0.42 14.09
CA SER A 51 3.18 -1.18 14.87
C SER A 51 1.90 -0.38 15.09
N GLY A 52 0.76 -1.07 15.09
CA GLY A 52 -0.54 -0.49 15.40
C GLY A 52 -1.66 -1.00 14.51
N ALA A 53 -2.87 -0.62 14.86
CA ALA A 53 -4.04 -0.78 14.02
C ALA A 53 -4.14 0.38 13.04
N TYR A 54 -4.69 0.12 11.86
CA TYR A 54 -4.83 1.14 10.84
C TYR A 54 -6.11 0.94 10.02
N VAL A 55 -6.58 2.05 9.47
CA VAL A 55 -7.63 2.09 8.45
C VAL A 55 -7.21 3.03 7.35
N GLY A 56 -7.70 2.82 6.15
CA GLY A 56 -7.38 3.68 5.04
C GLY A 56 -8.35 3.59 3.89
N PHE A 57 -8.14 4.50 2.95
CA PHE A 57 -8.83 4.57 1.67
C PHE A 57 -7.85 4.25 0.55
N ASN A 58 -8.36 3.65 -0.52
CA ASN A 58 -7.58 3.40 -1.73
C ASN A 58 -8.37 3.75 -2.99
N ILE A 59 -7.63 4.15 -4.04
CA ILE A 59 -8.17 4.44 -5.36
C ILE A 59 -7.13 4.06 -6.42
N GLY A 60 -7.58 3.49 -7.54
CA GLY A 60 -6.66 3.06 -8.57
C GLY A 60 -7.32 2.56 -9.84
N GLY A 61 -6.56 1.85 -10.66
CA GLY A 61 -7.03 1.16 -11.85
C GLY A 61 -7.11 -0.34 -11.64
N VAL A 62 -8.07 -0.98 -12.28
CA VAL A 62 -8.23 -2.43 -12.35
C VAL A 62 -8.34 -2.85 -13.81
N TRP A 63 -7.64 -3.93 -14.16
CA TRP A 63 -7.73 -4.61 -15.44
C TRP A 63 -8.11 -6.06 -15.16
N ALA A 64 -9.29 -6.46 -15.66
CA ALA A 64 -9.81 -7.79 -15.36
C ALA A 64 -10.32 -8.50 -16.61
N GLU A 65 -10.15 -9.80 -16.64
CA GLU A 65 -10.71 -10.70 -17.62
C GLU A 65 -11.70 -11.64 -16.92
N VAL A 66 -12.88 -11.77 -17.51
CA VAL A 66 -13.92 -12.71 -17.06
C VAL A 66 -14.14 -13.73 -18.14
N ASP A 67 -13.84 -14.98 -17.84
CA ASP A 67 -14.11 -16.11 -18.70
C ASP A 67 -15.44 -16.75 -18.36
N ARG A 68 -16.21 -17.07 -19.39
CA ARG A 68 -17.45 -17.84 -19.28
C ARG A 68 -17.41 -19.04 -20.19
N PHE A 69 -17.68 -20.17 -19.63
CA PHE A 69 -17.81 -21.43 -20.34
C PHE A 69 -19.25 -21.92 -20.32
N TYR A 70 -19.81 -22.12 -21.51
CA TYR A 70 -21.14 -22.63 -21.77
C TYR A 70 -21.07 -24.07 -22.24
N PRO A 71 -21.29 -25.06 -21.36
CA PRO A 71 -21.11 -26.47 -21.70
C PRO A 71 -22.19 -26.99 -22.66
N GLN A 72 -23.36 -26.38 -22.67
CA GLN A 72 -24.53 -26.85 -23.43
C GLN A 72 -25.02 -25.86 -24.48
N ALA A 73 -24.15 -24.97 -24.98
CA ALA A 73 -24.51 -24.10 -26.08
C ALA A 73 -24.91 -24.96 -27.31
N ILE A 74 -26.04 -24.59 -27.95
CA ILE A 74 -26.50 -25.28 -29.16
C ILE A 74 -25.43 -25.05 -30.26
N GLY A 75 -24.81 -26.10 -30.71
CA GLY A 75 -23.66 -26.04 -31.63
C GLY A 75 -22.32 -26.47 -31.01
N GLY A 76 -22.29 -26.77 -29.71
CA GLY A 76 -21.11 -27.22 -28.96
C GLY A 76 -20.70 -26.25 -27.86
N ALA A 77 -19.77 -26.69 -27.01
CA ALA A 77 -19.26 -25.88 -25.91
C ALA A 77 -18.66 -24.57 -26.43
N LEU A 78 -18.98 -23.46 -25.78
CA LEU A 78 -18.51 -22.11 -26.14
C LEU A 78 -17.83 -21.44 -24.93
N THR A 79 -16.69 -20.80 -25.18
CA THR A 79 -16.02 -19.94 -24.22
C THR A 79 -16.11 -18.48 -24.69
N ALA A 80 -16.50 -17.59 -23.80
CA ALA A 80 -16.53 -16.15 -24.07
C ALA A 80 -15.68 -15.43 -23.03
N THR A 81 -14.62 -14.77 -23.47
CA THR A 81 -13.75 -13.92 -22.64
C THR A 81 -14.17 -12.48 -22.78
N THR A 82 -14.36 -11.82 -21.65
CA THR A 82 -14.71 -10.41 -21.58
C THR A 82 -13.67 -9.66 -20.80
N ARG A 83 -13.11 -8.61 -21.38
CA ARG A 83 -12.15 -7.71 -20.73
C ARG A 83 -12.82 -6.46 -20.23
N SER A 84 -12.41 -6.02 -19.06
CA SER A 84 -12.86 -4.77 -18.47
C SER A 84 -11.71 -4.03 -17.80
N ASP A 85 -11.66 -2.73 -18.00
CA ASP A 85 -10.79 -1.78 -17.34
C ASP A 85 -11.64 -0.68 -16.72
N ASP A 86 -11.33 -0.33 -15.48
CA ASP A 86 -12.11 0.65 -14.72
C ASP A 86 -11.29 1.28 -13.60
N VAL A 87 -11.87 2.29 -12.98
CA VAL A 87 -11.37 2.86 -11.72
C VAL A 87 -11.96 2.06 -10.57
N ILE A 88 -11.08 1.61 -9.67
CA ILE A 88 -11.45 0.94 -8.43
C ILE A 88 -11.20 1.86 -7.24
N TYR A 89 -12.09 1.83 -6.26
CA TYR A 89 -11.95 2.56 -5.00
C TYR A 89 -12.41 1.68 -3.84
N GLY A 90 -11.91 1.99 -2.64
CA GLY A 90 -12.28 1.17 -1.51
C GLY A 90 -11.61 1.57 -0.21
N PHE A 91 -11.79 0.71 0.78
CA PHE A 91 -11.25 0.86 2.11
C PHE A 91 -10.41 -0.35 2.48
N HIS A 92 -9.42 -0.14 3.34
CA HIS A 92 -8.65 -1.21 3.94
C HIS A 92 -8.48 -0.96 5.42
N ALA A 93 -8.37 -2.04 6.18
CA ALA A 93 -8.13 -2.01 7.61
C ALA A 93 -7.25 -3.19 8.01
N GLY A 94 -6.42 -2.99 9.01
CA GLY A 94 -5.51 -4.03 9.47
C GLY A 94 -4.86 -3.70 10.80
N ALA A 95 -4.04 -4.64 11.24
CA ALA A 95 -3.18 -4.47 12.40
C ALA A 95 -1.83 -5.14 12.11
N GLN A 96 -0.76 -4.51 12.56
CA GLN A 96 0.60 -4.98 12.32
C GLN A 96 1.51 -4.71 13.51
N GLY A 97 2.52 -5.54 13.67
CA GLY A 97 3.58 -5.39 14.66
C GLY A 97 4.94 -5.34 14.00
N GLN A 98 5.85 -4.55 14.56
CA GLN A 98 7.22 -4.40 14.08
C GLN A 98 8.22 -5.04 15.05
N TRP A 99 9.17 -5.81 14.48
CA TRP A 99 10.31 -6.41 15.17
C TRP A 99 11.60 -6.06 14.42
N GLY A 100 12.36 -5.14 14.95
CA GLY A 100 13.47 -4.55 14.21
C GLY A 100 12.98 -3.86 12.94
N ASN A 101 13.47 -4.33 11.79
CA ASN A 101 13.03 -3.81 10.48
C ASN A 101 11.85 -4.60 9.87
N TRP A 102 11.48 -5.74 10.45
CA TRP A 102 10.40 -6.57 9.93
C TRP A 102 9.06 -6.14 10.51
N VAL A 103 8.06 -6.07 9.64
CA VAL A 103 6.67 -5.76 10.00
C VAL A 103 5.79 -6.92 9.56
N LEU A 104 5.04 -7.48 10.49
CA LEU A 104 4.09 -8.56 10.21
C LEU A 104 2.70 -8.12 10.63
N GLY A 105 1.70 -8.37 9.81
CA GLY A 105 0.32 -7.98 10.07
C GLY A 105 -0.68 -8.81 9.31
N ILE A 106 -1.93 -8.43 9.50
CA ILE A 106 -3.07 -8.91 8.73
C ILE A 106 -3.85 -7.71 8.21
N GLU A 107 -4.31 -7.80 6.99
CA GLU A 107 -5.10 -6.75 6.34
C GLU A 107 -6.34 -7.34 5.69
N ALA A 108 -7.45 -6.60 5.78
CA ALA A 108 -8.64 -6.82 5.00
C ALA A 108 -8.93 -5.58 4.16
N ALA A 109 -9.34 -5.78 2.91
CA ALA A 109 -9.70 -4.69 2.03
C ALA A 109 -11.00 -5.01 1.28
N TYR A 110 -11.81 -3.98 1.11
CA TYR A 110 -13.01 -3.99 0.28
C TYR A 110 -12.83 -2.96 -0.83
N SER A 111 -13.13 -3.37 -2.04
CA SER A 111 -13.01 -2.51 -3.22
C SER A 111 -14.21 -2.66 -4.12
N ALA A 112 -14.62 -1.57 -4.74
CA ALA A 112 -15.70 -1.49 -5.71
C ALA A 112 -15.23 -0.76 -6.96
N CYS A 113 -15.76 -1.13 -8.11
CA CYS A 113 -15.49 -0.48 -9.37
C CYS A 113 -16.42 0.72 -9.58
N PHE A 114 -15.89 1.81 -10.13
CA PHE A 114 -16.66 3.03 -10.35
C PHE A 114 -17.77 2.85 -11.40
N ARG A 115 -17.49 2.11 -12.46
CA ARG A 115 -18.44 1.74 -13.52
C ARG A 115 -18.80 0.25 -13.47
N GLU A 116 -18.77 -0.35 -12.28
CA GLU A 116 -19.07 -1.76 -12.05
C GLU A 116 -18.11 -2.73 -12.79
N CYS A 117 -16.90 -2.30 -13.20
CA CYS A 117 -15.97 -3.10 -14.02
C CYS A 117 -16.69 -3.83 -15.16
N GLN A 118 -17.48 -3.07 -15.93
CA GLN A 118 -18.28 -3.62 -16.98
C GLN A 118 -17.44 -3.91 -18.22
N GLY A 119 -17.51 -5.14 -18.70
CA GLY A 119 -16.99 -5.55 -20.00
C GLY A 119 -18.12 -6.12 -20.86
N SER A 120 -17.95 -6.05 -22.18
CA SER A 120 -18.87 -6.65 -23.13
C SER A 120 -18.13 -7.41 -24.22
N THR A 121 -18.70 -8.52 -24.66
CA THR A 121 -18.20 -9.25 -25.82
C THR A 121 -19.38 -9.68 -26.71
N ALA A 122 -19.19 -9.60 -28.03
CA ALA A 122 -20.16 -10.15 -28.97
C ALA A 122 -19.94 -11.67 -29.05
N LEU A 123 -21.03 -12.43 -29.07
CA LEU A 123 -21.02 -13.87 -29.24
C LEU A 123 -21.23 -14.19 -30.72
N PRO A 124 -20.18 -14.64 -31.45
CA PRO A 124 -20.20 -14.68 -32.93
C PRO A 124 -20.79 -15.96 -33.52
N THR A 125 -21.28 -16.89 -32.69
CA THR A 125 -21.61 -18.24 -33.19
C THR A 125 -23.08 -18.57 -33.10
N PRO A 126 -23.64 -19.21 -34.15
CA PRO A 126 -24.98 -19.82 -34.08
C PRO A 126 -25.04 -20.83 -32.90
N PRO A 127 -26.16 -20.90 -32.17
CA PRO A 127 -27.47 -20.36 -32.53
C PRO A 127 -27.73 -18.96 -32.00
N PHE A 128 -26.72 -18.37 -31.32
CA PHE A 128 -26.80 -16.97 -30.92
C PHE A 128 -26.75 -16.15 -32.19
N ALA A 129 -27.80 -15.45 -32.51
CA ALA A 129 -27.81 -14.54 -33.64
C ALA A 129 -26.61 -13.58 -33.50
N LEU A 130 -26.08 -13.08 -34.62
CA LEU A 130 -24.89 -12.19 -34.71
C LEU A 130 -25.02 -10.90 -33.85
N ASP A 131 -26.11 -10.73 -33.16
CA ASP A 131 -26.50 -9.60 -32.34
C ASP A 131 -26.59 -9.91 -30.81
N THR A 132 -26.10 -11.07 -30.38
CA THR A 132 -26.06 -11.41 -28.94
C THR A 132 -24.82 -10.82 -28.28
N SER A 133 -25.05 -10.01 -27.27
CA SER A 133 -23.96 -9.44 -26.44
C SER A 133 -24.01 -10.01 -25.02
N ALA A 134 -22.86 -10.47 -24.55
CA ALA A 134 -22.64 -10.87 -23.17
C ALA A 134 -21.95 -9.73 -22.40
N TYR A 135 -22.54 -9.31 -21.30
CA TYR A 135 -21.99 -8.30 -20.40
C TYR A 135 -21.59 -8.95 -19.10
N ASN A 136 -20.42 -8.57 -18.60
CA ASN A 136 -19.91 -8.98 -17.31
C ASN A 136 -19.67 -7.76 -16.43
N LYS A 137 -19.97 -7.89 -15.14
CA LYS A 137 -19.71 -6.86 -14.15
C LYS A 137 -19.10 -7.50 -12.92
N ILE A 138 -17.94 -7.00 -12.48
CA ILE A 138 -17.38 -7.33 -11.17
C ILE A 138 -17.76 -6.18 -10.25
N THR A 139 -18.75 -6.40 -9.37
CA THR A 139 -19.29 -5.32 -8.56
C THR A 139 -18.45 -5.04 -7.32
N ASN A 140 -17.95 -6.07 -6.66
CA ASN A 140 -17.25 -5.98 -5.39
C ASN A 140 -16.10 -6.98 -5.35
N LEU A 141 -15.02 -6.59 -4.71
CA LEU A 141 -13.89 -7.46 -4.39
C LEU A 141 -13.54 -7.26 -2.91
N PHE A 142 -13.56 -8.35 -2.17
CA PHE A 142 -13.08 -8.39 -0.79
C PHE A 142 -11.85 -9.27 -0.71
N THR A 143 -10.81 -8.81 -0.03
CA THR A 143 -9.55 -9.53 0.17
C THR A 143 -9.18 -9.53 1.65
N VAL A 144 -8.63 -10.63 2.13
CA VAL A 144 -8.10 -10.74 3.49
C VAL A 144 -6.89 -11.66 3.52
N GLY A 145 -5.83 -11.24 4.21
CA GLY A 145 -4.64 -12.06 4.32
C GLY A 145 -3.52 -11.44 5.13
N PRO A 146 -2.45 -12.21 5.36
CA PRO A 146 -1.23 -11.74 5.99
C PRO A 146 -0.52 -10.70 5.13
N ARG A 147 0.23 -9.86 5.82
CA ARG A 147 1.08 -8.82 5.25
C ARG A 147 2.45 -8.89 5.89
N LEU A 148 3.50 -8.95 5.10
CA LEU A 148 4.89 -8.95 5.53
C LEU A 148 5.59 -7.74 4.93
N GLY A 149 6.17 -6.89 5.78
CA GLY A 149 6.88 -5.69 5.38
C GLY A 149 8.31 -5.65 5.89
N TYR A 150 9.13 -4.86 5.22
CA TYR A 150 10.45 -4.47 5.68
C TYR A 150 10.52 -2.94 5.71
N ALA A 151 10.72 -2.40 6.91
CA ALA A 151 10.71 -0.97 7.17
C ALA A 151 12.12 -0.45 7.43
N TRP A 152 12.43 0.70 6.82
CA TRP A 152 13.64 1.47 7.10
C TRP A 152 13.27 2.95 7.19
N ASP A 153 13.39 3.49 8.38
CA ASP A 153 13.00 4.86 8.67
C ASP A 153 11.52 5.13 8.28
N ARG A 154 11.26 6.04 7.38
CA ARG A 154 9.92 6.42 6.91
C ARG A 154 9.35 5.53 5.82
N TRP A 155 10.14 4.61 5.28
CA TRP A 155 9.78 3.79 4.15
C TRP A 155 9.49 2.36 4.57
N MET A 156 8.55 1.74 3.89
CA MET A 156 8.30 0.31 4.01
C MET A 156 7.97 -0.27 2.64
N ILE A 157 8.60 -1.39 2.31
CA ILE A 157 8.18 -2.28 1.23
C ILE A 157 7.40 -3.43 1.85
N PHE A 158 6.34 -3.88 1.22
CA PHE A 158 5.56 -4.99 1.74
C PHE A 158 5.09 -5.93 0.65
N ALA A 159 4.84 -7.19 1.05
CA ALA A 159 4.13 -8.19 0.29
C ALA A 159 2.88 -8.62 1.07
N THR A 160 1.83 -8.96 0.35
CA THR A 160 0.56 -9.42 0.91
C THR A 160 -0.01 -10.52 0.03
N GLY A 161 -0.87 -11.35 0.59
CA GLY A 161 -1.56 -12.38 -0.17
C GLY A 161 -2.53 -13.12 0.72
N GLY A 162 -3.51 -13.81 0.12
CA GLY A 162 -4.49 -14.53 0.89
C GLY A 162 -5.76 -14.84 0.12
N TYR A 163 -6.86 -14.82 0.84
CA TYR A 163 -8.19 -15.12 0.31
C TYR A 163 -8.81 -13.90 -0.36
N ALA A 164 -9.39 -14.13 -1.53
CA ALA A 164 -10.17 -13.15 -2.26
C ALA A 164 -11.57 -13.69 -2.54
N THR A 165 -12.57 -12.81 -2.49
CA THR A 165 -13.92 -13.14 -2.95
C THR A 165 -14.53 -11.95 -3.66
N GLY A 166 -15.24 -12.21 -4.76
CA GLY A 166 -15.84 -11.18 -5.60
C GLY A 166 -17.19 -11.57 -6.14
N SER A 167 -18.05 -10.60 -6.36
CA SER A 167 -19.36 -10.78 -6.96
C SER A 167 -19.31 -10.49 -8.44
N ILE A 168 -19.55 -11.51 -9.26
CA ILE A 168 -19.67 -11.42 -10.72
C ILE A 168 -21.13 -11.47 -11.11
N LYS A 169 -21.59 -10.43 -11.83
CA LYS A 169 -22.92 -10.37 -12.44
C LYS A 169 -22.77 -10.58 -13.93
N GLY A 170 -23.58 -11.47 -14.46
CA GLY A 170 -23.68 -11.71 -15.88
C GLY A 170 -25.03 -11.25 -16.46
N GLN A 171 -24.98 -10.66 -17.62
CA GLN A 171 -26.18 -10.23 -18.36
C GLN A 171 -26.03 -10.61 -19.82
N TYR A 172 -27.12 -11.12 -20.40
CA TYR A 172 -27.24 -11.33 -21.84
C TYR A 172 -28.27 -10.39 -22.41
N THR A 173 -28.01 -9.86 -23.60
CA THR A 173 -28.98 -9.11 -24.38
C THR A 173 -28.99 -9.68 -25.77
N PHE A 174 -30.16 -10.14 -26.20
CA PHE A 174 -30.40 -10.52 -27.57
C PHE A 174 -30.97 -9.30 -28.29
N THR A 175 -30.30 -8.85 -29.32
CA THR A 175 -30.73 -7.74 -30.15
C THR A 175 -30.97 -8.25 -31.56
N SER A 176 -32.15 -8.68 -31.90
CA SER A 176 -32.52 -9.02 -33.27
C SER A 176 -33.01 -7.77 -33.98
N THR A 177 -32.28 -7.29 -34.98
CA THR A 177 -32.66 -6.14 -35.82
C THR A 177 -32.95 -4.84 -35.07
N GLY A 178 -32.15 -4.53 -34.03
CA GLY A 178 -32.30 -3.30 -33.22
C GLY A 178 -33.47 -3.29 -32.27
N ILE A 179 -34.26 -4.37 -32.20
CA ILE A 179 -35.39 -4.53 -31.26
C ILE A 179 -34.98 -5.59 -30.22
N GLN A 180 -34.95 -5.20 -28.93
CA GLN A 180 -34.72 -6.12 -27.83
C GLN A 180 -35.90 -7.12 -27.77
N ARG A 181 -35.74 -8.32 -28.31
CA ARG A 181 -36.80 -9.32 -28.44
C ARG A 181 -37.05 -10.17 -27.20
N PHE A 182 -36.05 -10.24 -26.28
CA PHE A 182 -36.15 -11.09 -25.11
C PHE A 182 -35.73 -10.35 -23.84
N PRO A 183 -36.28 -10.73 -22.68
CA PRO A 183 -35.88 -10.14 -21.41
C PRO A 183 -34.38 -10.38 -21.19
N THR A 184 -33.71 -9.41 -20.59
CA THR A 184 -32.32 -9.47 -20.18
C THR A 184 -32.17 -10.51 -19.09
N PHE A 185 -31.32 -11.51 -19.29
CA PHE A 185 -31.03 -12.52 -18.28
C PHE A 185 -29.98 -12.03 -17.34
N HIS A 186 -30.19 -12.16 -16.02
CA HIS A 186 -29.28 -11.76 -14.97
C HIS A 186 -28.89 -12.97 -14.13
N GLY A 187 -27.60 -13.24 -14.05
CA GLY A 187 -27.02 -14.17 -13.08
C GLY A 187 -26.05 -13.42 -12.17
N GLN A 188 -26.06 -13.70 -10.89
CA GLN A 188 -25.09 -13.19 -9.94
C GLN A 188 -24.57 -14.33 -9.09
N SER A 189 -23.25 -14.43 -8.96
CA SER A 189 -22.62 -15.38 -8.06
C SER A 189 -21.40 -14.78 -7.37
N TRP A 190 -21.16 -15.24 -6.14
CA TRP A 190 -19.94 -14.93 -5.41
C TRP A 190 -18.89 -15.98 -5.75
N HIS A 191 -17.74 -15.52 -6.16
CA HIS A 191 -16.59 -16.35 -6.52
C HIS A 191 -15.52 -16.21 -5.46
N ASP A 192 -14.92 -17.35 -5.11
CA ASP A 192 -13.85 -17.43 -4.13
C ASP A 192 -12.54 -17.70 -4.84
N GLY A 193 -11.46 -17.16 -4.31
CA GLY A 193 -10.16 -17.29 -4.94
C GLY A 193 -9.02 -16.85 -4.03
N TRP A 194 -7.94 -16.41 -4.64
CA TRP A 194 -6.76 -15.92 -3.96
C TRP A 194 -6.30 -14.59 -4.55
N PHE A 195 -5.50 -13.89 -3.77
CA PHE A 195 -4.78 -12.73 -4.26
C PHE A 195 -3.34 -12.76 -3.77
N ALA A 196 -2.46 -12.09 -4.50
CA ALA A 196 -1.10 -11.79 -4.09
C ALA A 196 -0.72 -10.41 -4.58
N GLY A 197 0.09 -9.70 -3.79
CA GLY A 197 0.45 -8.34 -4.14
C GLY A 197 1.60 -7.82 -3.30
N GLY A 198 1.90 -6.55 -3.50
CA GLY A 198 2.92 -5.85 -2.74
C GLY A 198 2.99 -4.38 -3.13
N GLY A 199 3.74 -3.62 -2.36
CA GLY A 199 3.80 -2.19 -2.58
C GLY A 199 4.83 -1.48 -1.72
N PHE A 200 4.75 -0.16 -1.79
CA PHE A 200 5.59 0.76 -1.04
C PHE A 200 4.71 1.67 -0.20
N GLU A 201 5.15 1.95 1.00
CA GLU A 201 4.51 2.92 1.89
C GLU A 201 5.52 3.91 2.43
N TYR A 202 5.08 5.13 2.63
CA TYR A 202 5.84 6.23 3.18
C TYR A 202 5.07 6.89 4.31
N MET A 203 5.68 6.98 5.51
CA MET A 203 5.11 7.66 6.66
C MET A 203 5.27 9.18 6.47
N ALA A 204 4.26 9.80 5.87
CA ALA A 204 4.26 11.22 5.51
C ALA A 204 4.21 12.11 6.75
N HIS A 205 3.44 11.70 7.77
CA HIS A 205 3.32 12.42 9.03
C HIS A 205 3.33 11.46 10.20
N LYS A 206 4.15 11.77 11.21
CA LYS A 206 4.15 11.09 12.50
C LYS A 206 3.56 12.03 13.53
N GLY A 207 2.36 11.71 14.00
CA GLY A 207 1.64 12.48 15.00
C GLY A 207 1.80 11.93 16.41
N ALA A 208 1.18 12.57 17.39
CA ALA A 208 1.14 12.07 18.76
C ALA A 208 0.10 10.95 18.96
N LEU A 209 -0.99 10.98 18.21
CA LEU A 209 -2.10 10.02 18.31
C LEU A 209 -2.21 9.12 17.08
N VAL A 210 -1.97 9.69 15.90
CA VAL A 210 -2.12 9.02 14.63
C VAL A 210 -0.97 9.36 13.69
N ASP A 211 -0.59 8.40 12.87
CA ASP A 211 0.37 8.56 11.79
C ASP A 211 -0.37 8.53 10.45
N VAL A 212 0.10 9.32 9.48
CA VAL A 212 -0.43 9.34 8.11
C VAL A 212 0.57 8.69 7.18
N ILE A 213 0.12 7.68 6.45
CA ILE A 213 0.93 6.88 5.55
C ILE A 213 0.34 6.98 4.14
N LEU A 214 1.20 7.23 3.17
CA LEU A 214 0.88 7.20 1.75
C LEU A 214 1.52 5.97 1.13
N GLY A 215 0.86 5.33 0.20
CA GLY A 215 1.39 4.14 -0.44
C GLY A 215 0.89 3.92 -1.86
N VAL A 216 1.58 3.01 -2.54
CA VAL A 216 1.17 2.45 -3.83
C VAL A 216 1.26 0.94 -3.72
N GLU A 217 0.25 0.25 -4.21
CA GLU A 217 0.15 -1.20 -4.16
C GLU A 217 -0.25 -1.75 -5.52
N TYR A 218 0.40 -2.83 -5.90
CA TYR A 218 -0.02 -3.73 -6.97
C TYR A 218 -0.60 -5.00 -6.35
N GLN A 219 -1.71 -5.48 -6.91
CA GLN A 219 -2.38 -6.70 -6.49
C GLN A 219 -2.87 -7.48 -7.71
N HIS A 220 -2.56 -8.75 -7.76
CA HIS A 220 -3.13 -9.74 -8.67
C HIS A 220 -4.19 -10.55 -7.93
N PHE A 221 -5.34 -10.83 -8.56
CA PHE A 221 -6.36 -11.70 -8.01
C PHE A 221 -6.83 -12.71 -9.04
N ASP A 222 -7.21 -13.90 -8.55
CA ASP A 222 -7.74 -15.00 -9.34
C ASP A 222 -8.94 -15.59 -8.60
N LEU A 223 -10.13 -15.35 -9.15
CA LEU A 223 -11.41 -15.87 -8.65
C LEU A 223 -11.75 -17.14 -9.42
N ARG A 224 -11.77 -18.25 -8.71
CA ARG A 224 -11.96 -19.60 -9.25
C ARG A 224 -13.27 -19.75 -10.00
N GLU A 225 -13.28 -20.71 -10.93
CA GLU A 225 -14.46 -21.11 -11.66
C GLU A 225 -15.60 -21.54 -10.73
N LYS A 226 -16.79 -21.01 -10.98
CA LYS A 226 -18.02 -21.36 -10.25
C LYS A 226 -19.19 -21.45 -11.22
N ASN A 227 -20.08 -22.41 -10.95
CA ASN A 227 -21.33 -22.51 -11.70
C ASN A 227 -22.27 -21.35 -11.34
N THR A 228 -22.80 -20.68 -12.33
CA THR A 228 -23.80 -19.64 -12.18
C THR A 228 -25.09 -20.12 -12.81
N PHE A 229 -26.16 -20.09 -12.03
CA PHE A 229 -27.49 -20.50 -12.47
C PHE A 229 -28.30 -19.28 -12.91
N CYS A 230 -29.07 -19.45 -13.95
CA CYS A 230 -30.01 -18.43 -14.38
C CYS A 230 -31.27 -18.45 -13.48
N PHE A 231 -31.60 -17.31 -12.87
CA PHE A 231 -32.72 -17.17 -11.94
C PHE A 231 -33.96 -16.49 -12.55
N ASN A 232 -34.01 -16.27 -13.86
CA ASN A 232 -35.14 -15.60 -14.47
C ASN A 232 -36.19 -16.62 -14.94
N PRO A 233 -37.54 -16.39 -14.73
CA PRO A 233 -38.59 -17.24 -15.29
C PRO A 233 -38.59 -17.34 -16.81
N GLY A 234 -37.83 -16.47 -17.51
CA GLY A 234 -37.61 -16.57 -18.95
C GLY A 234 -36.42 -17.45 -19.37
N CYS A 235 -35.62 -18.00 -18.46
CA CYS A 235 -34.65 -19.05 -18.76
C CYS A 235 -35.45 -20.31 -19.13
N GLY A 236 -35.81 -20.41 -20.43
CA GLY A 236 -36.62 -21.52 -20.92
C GLY A 236 -35.87 -22.82 -20.87
N VAL A 237 -36.58 -23.86 -20.42
CA VAL A 237 -36.17 -25.28 -20.42
C VAL A 237 -34.86 -25.56 -19.68
N ALA A 238 -35.01 -26.32 -18.62
CA ALA A 238 -33.96 -26.83 -17.75
C ALA A 238 -32.59 -26.94 -18.43
N ASN A 239 -31.57 -26.27 -17.80
CA ASN A 239 -30.13 -26.45 -17.99
C ASN A 239 -29.47 -25.86 -19.24
N ALA A 240 -30.14 -25.17 -20.14
CA ALA A 240 -29.47 -24.63 -21.35
C ALA A 240 -28.65 -23.35 -21.09
N GLU A 241 -28.79 -22.72 -19.92
CA GLU A 241 -28.22 -21.42 -19.61
C GLU A 241 -27.28 -21.42 -18.38
N ASP A 242 -26.99 -22.59 -17.81
CA ASP A 242 -25.97 -22.71 -16.79
C ASP A 242 -24.61 -22.48 -17.42
N TYR A 243 -23.85 -21.57 -16.85
CA TYR A 243 -22.50 -21.30 -17.29
C TYR A 243 -21.55 -21.31 -16.11
N ARG A 244 -20.28 -21.59 -16.42
CA ARG A 244 -19.20 -21.45 -15.47
C ARG A 244 -18.50 -20.14 -15.72
N SER A 245 -18.18 -19.41 -14.66
CA SER A 245 -17.43 -18.17 -14.78
C SER A 245 -16.26 -18.13 -13.83
N SER A 246 -15.18 -17.54 -14.28
CA SER A 246 -13.99 -17.21 -13.49
C SER A 246 -13.55 -15.78 -13.82
N ALA A 247 -12.79 -15.16 -12.95
CA ALA A 247 -12.25 -13.84 -13.19
C ALA A 247 -10.81 -13.74 -12.70
N VAL A 248 -9.95 -13.18 -13.53
CA VAL A 248 -8.56 -12.88 -13.20
C VAL A 248 -8.30 -11.41 -13.47
N GLY A 249 -7.51 -10.75 -12.63
CA GLY A 249 -7.21 -9.34 -12.85
C GLY A 249 -6.08 -8.79 -12.02
N ASP A 250 -5.67 -7.59 -12.42
CA ASP A 250 -4.61 -6.82 -11.84
C ASP A 250 -5.11 -5.46 -11.37
N ILE A 251 -4.63 -5.01 -10.23
CA ILE A 251 -4.98 -3.74 -9.62
C ILE A 251 -3.70 -2.97 -9.31
N ILE A 252 -3.68 -1.69 -9.65
CA ILE A 252 -2.68 -0.73 -9.15
C ILE A 252 -3.45 0.37 -8.46
N ARG A 253 -3.13 0.61 -7.17
CA ARG A 253 -3.85 1.59 -6.36
C ARG A 253 -2.94 2.45 -5.50
N ALA A 254 -3.32 3.72 -5.35
CA ALA A 254 -2.79 4.61 -4.34
C ALA A 254 -3.53 4.37 -3.02
N ARG A 255 -2.82 4.48 -1.91
CA ARG A 255 -3.31 4.22 -0.55
C ARG A 255 -3.06 5.43 0.33
N LEU A 256 -4.08 5.83 1.09
CA LEU A 256 -4.00 6.77 2.19
C LEU A 256 -4.40 6.02 3.47
N THR A 257 -3.47 5.86 4.38
CA THR A 257 -3.66 5.08 5.60
C THR A 257 -3.45 5.95 6.83
N ILE A 258 -4.35 5.85 7.79
CA ILE A 258 -4.26 6.43 9.12
C ILE A 258 -4.00 5.29 10.08
N LYS A 259 -2.84 5.33 10.75
CA LYS A 259 -2.42 4.32 11.71
C LYS A 259 -2.47 4.92 13.13
N THR A 260 -3.10 4.22 14.04
CA THR A 260 -3.04 4.56 15.46
C THR A 260 -1.69 4.14 16.01
N GLN A 261 -1.16 4.92 16.95
CA GLN A 261 0.00 4.48 17.69
C GLN A 261 -0.39 3.25 18.53
N ALA A 262 0.52 2.26 18.57
CA ALA A 262 0.25 0.98 19.22
C ALA A 262 -0.33 1.19 20.62
N TRP A 263 -1.55 0.74 20.81
CA TRP A 263 -2.24 0.79 22.10
C TRP A 263 -1.58 -0.26 23.01
N GLY A 264 -0.48 0.14 23.69
CA GLY A 264 0.14 -0.66 24.75
C GLY A 264 0.69 -2.04 24.37
N TRP A 265 0.76 -2.40 23.10
CA TRP A 265 1.44 -3.60 22.62
C TRP A 265 2.96 -3.32 22.46
N ALA A 266 3.56 -2.82 23.52
CA ALA A 266 4.96 -3.11 23.73
C ALA A 266 5.04 -4.63 23.89
N GLY A 267 5.34 -5.32 22.82
CA GLY A 267 5.57 -6.76 22.88
C GLY A 267 6.57 -7.06 24.01
N PRO A 268 6.46 -8.23 24.66
CA PRO A 268 7.31 -8.59 25.80
C PRO A 268 8.81 -8.68 25.46
N TRP A 269 9.22 -8.20 24.31
CA TRP A 269 10.56 -8.36 23.73
C TRP A 269 11.25 -7.02 23.38
N LYS A 270 11.02 -5.96 24.16
CA LYS A 270 11.92 -4.78 24.17
C LYS A 270 13.03 -4.99 25.15
#